data_1f30e0d7587112ad13894846dd2aa5fd
#
_entry.id   1f30e0d7587112ad13894846dd2aa5fd
#
_cell.length_a   1.000
_cell.length_b   1.000
_cell.length_c   1.000
_cell.angle_alpha   90.00
_cell.angle_beta   90.00
_cell.angle_gamma   90.00
#
_symmetry.space_group_name_H-M   'P 1'
#
loop_
_entity.id
_entity.type
_entity.pdbx_description
1 polymer ?
#
loop_
_entity_poly.entity_id
_entity_poly.type
_entity_poly.pdbx_seq_one_letter_code
_entity_poly.pdbx_strand_id
1 'polypeptide(L)'
;MSLSRTVLARAAAAVAVLVVLAGCTPESAEPTAAPVDRVPLDLSVGTLLPETGALAAFGPAAEAAAELAALDVNNADTGLTVTITNADSGDAGSDTAVASATTLLDEGVSVIVGPVSDNVSRKVLDQIVKAGVVQISPGNTATDFTRAADNHLYWRTSPSCALEGDAMGRQIAEDGATTLGIIYQTGYCEPGLPEALSAAFGRAGGKVVAEAPYDSGAADLSAQVATVLAEKPQAVVVVGGSAPASVPPLAAAKYDGSDLYFVGLSIADHSADIPAGAITGATASMPGLDISTLDDFTNRLLDIDPALTDFSYAAETYDAVVLAALASLAANSTEGVEIAGKLRDVSGGSGTGEKATDFASAAQIILDGRAVDYDGPSGGIAFDKEGDPQEAVIGMYRYGADNTFTRID
;
A
#
# COMPACT_ATOMS: atom_id res chain seq x y z
N MET A 1 54.45 -6.08 -66.07
CA MET A 1 55.87 -6.10 -65.80
C MET A 1 56.02 -6.72 -64.45
N SER A 2 56.35 -7.96 -64.45
CA SER A 2 57.65 -8.62 -64.27
C SER A 2 57.94 -8.82 -62.79
N LEU A 3 57.86 -10.07 -62.44
CA LEU A 3 58.78 -11.17 -62.17
C LEU A 3 59.12 -11.23 -60.66
N SER A 4 58.78 -12.26 -59.96
CA SER A 4 59.32 -13.63 -60.03
C SER A 4 60.43 -13.91 -58.98
N ARG A 5 60.29 -14.88 -58.19
CA ARG A 5 60.99 -16.12 -57.96
C ARG A 5 61.22 -16.41 -56.46
N THR A 6 60.52 -17.43 -55.97
CA THR A 6 61.00 -18.81 -55.64
C THR A 6 62.39 -18.96 -54.94
N VAL A 7 62.35 -19.75 -53.86
CA VAL A 7 63.15 -20.96 -53.64
C VAL A 7 62.91 -21.50 -52.22
N LEU A 8 62.18 -22.58 -52.04
CA LEU A 8 62.57 -23.96 -51.69
C LEU A 8 63.55 -24.18 -50.51
N ALA A 9 63.07 -24.82 -49.52
CA ALA A 9 63.32 -26.19 -49.03
C ALA A 9 63.92 -26.26 -47.62
N ARG A 10 63.38 -26.94 -46.70
CA ARG A 10 63.72 -28.33 -46.29
C ARG A 10 63.03 -28.69 -44.98
N ALA A 11 62.53 -29.90 -44.98
CA ALA A 11 61.83 -30.58 -43.88
C ALA A 11 62.75 -30.86 -42.68
N ALA A 12 62.17 -30.81 -41.47
CA ALA A 12 62.56 -31.64 -40.33
C ALA A 12 61.35 -32.00 -39.52
N ALA A 13 61.02 -33.25 -39.46
CA ALA A 13 59.93 -33.78 -38.62
C ALA A 13 60.34 -33.72 -37.15
N ALA A 14 59.50 -33.17 -36.31
CA ALA A 14 59.59 -33.40 -34.87
C ALA A 14 58.13 -33.73 -34.37
N VAL A 15 58.07 -35.00 -33.93
CA VAL A 15 56.86 -35.53 -33.22
C VAL A 15 56.73 -34.80 -31.94
N ALA A 16 55.64 -33.98 -31.79
CA ALA A 16 55.24 -33.38 -30.52
C ALA A 16 54.01 -34.12 -29.98
N VAL A 17 54.20 -34.78 -28.86
CA VAL A 17 53.18 -35.43 -28.05
C VAL A 17 52.20 -34.38 -27.55
N LEU A 18 50.95 -34.47 -27.98
CA LEU A 18 49.84 -33.65 -27.41
C LEU A 18 49.48 -34.19 -26.02
N VAL A 19 49.95 -33.53 -24.98
CA VAL A 19 49.41 -33.66 -23.63
C VAL A 19 48.15 -32.77 -23.57
N VAL A 20 46.97 -33.42 -23.57
CA VAL A 20 45.69 -32.74 -23.27
C VAL A 20 45.67 -32.46 -21.79
N LEU A 21 46.04 -31.24 -21.39
CA LEU A 21 45.74 -30.70 -20.08
C LEU A 21 44.27 -30.27 -20.12
N ALA A 22 43.39 -31.08 -19.51
CA ALA A 22 42.06 -30.66 -19.11
C ALA A 22 42.23 -29.54 -18.07
N GLY A 23 42.17 -28.30 -18.52
CA GLY A 23 42.08 -27.14 -17.65
C GLY A 23 40.71 -27.13 -17.01
N CYS A 24 40.60 -27.49 -15.73
CA CYS A 24 39.52 -27.05 -14.89
C CYS A 24 39.63 -25.52 -14.79
N THR A 25 38.77 -24.80 -15.49
CA THR A 25 38.50 -23.40 -15.16
C THR A 25 37.91 -23.40 -13.77
N PRO A 26 38.50 -22.70 -12.79
CA PRO A 26 37.77 -22.45 -11.54
C PRO A 26 36.55 -21.62 -11.89
N GLU A 27 35.38 -22.17 -11.62
CA GLU A 27 34.13 -21.42 -11.51
C GLU A 27 34.42 -20.22 -10.60
N SER A 28 34.29 -19.03 -11.14
CA SER A 28 34.45 -17.80 -10.35
C SER A 28 33.37 -17.85 -9.26
N ALA A 29 33.78 -18.26 -8.07
CA ALA A 29 32.91 -18.04 -6.90
C ALA A 29 32.63 -16.53 -6.84
N GLU A 30 31.38 -16.16 -6.93
CA GLU A 30 30.96 -14.81 -6.60
C GLU A 30 31.54 -14.45 -5.22
N PRO A 31 32.03 -13.22 -5.04
CA PRO A 31 32.61 -12.85 -3.76
C PRO A 31 31.49 -12.93 -2.73
N THR A 32 31.51 -13.96 -1.90
CA THR A 32 30.68 -14.02 -0.68
C THR A 32 31.06 -12.80 0.12
N ALA A 33 30.14 -11.90 0.33
CA ALA A 33 30.35 -10.74 1.19
C ALA A 33 30.87 -11.23 2.55
N ALA A 34 31.91 -10.59 3.05
CA ALA A 34 32.44 -10.94 4.37
C ALA A 34 31.32 -10.82 5.41
N PRO A 35 31.24 -11.72 6.40
CA PRO A 35 30.27 -11.59 7.47
C PRO A 35 30.39 -10.20 8.11
N VAL A 36 29.34 -9.41 8.06
CA VAL A 36 29.27 -8.16 8.78
C VAL A 36 29.11 -8.54 10.25
N ASP A 37 30.02 -8.09 11.12
CA ASP A 37 29.85 -8.21 12.57
C ASP A 37 28.56 -7.45 12.96
N ARG A 38 27.47 -8.18 13.20
CA ARG A 38 26.19 -7.60 13.59
C ARG A 38 26.13 -7.53 15.11
N VAL A 39 25.81 -6.34 15.61
CA VAL A 39 25.48 -6.13 17.01
C VAL A 39 24.00 -6.46 17.19
N PRO A 40 23.59 -7.09 18.31
CA PRO A 40 22.16 -7.22 18.60
C PRO A 40 21.45 -5.86 18.53
N LEU A 41 20.31 -5.83 17.88
CA LEU A 41 19.50 -4.63 17.66
C LEU A 41 18.22 -4.72 18.48
N ASP A 42 17.92 -3.69 19.24
CA ASP A 42 16.68 -3.54 19.99
C ASP A 42 15.86 -2.39 19.37
N LEU A 43 14.90 -2.72 18.51
CA LEU A 43 14.05 -1.74 17.83
C LEU A 43 12.82 -1.42 18.67
N SER A 44 12.69 -0.17 19.08
CA SER A 44 11.51 0.35 19.77
C SER A 44 10.53 0.94 18.75
N VAL A 45 9.32 0.36 18.68
CA VAL A 45 8.24 0.79 17.80
C VAL A 45 7.07 1.29 18.65
N GLY A 46 6.67 2.54 18.45
CA GLY A 46 5.44 3.07 19.01
C GLY A 46 4.29 2.81 18.04
N THR A 47 3.14 2.37 18.51
CA THR A 47 1.90 2.43 17.72
C THR A 47 1.12 3.68 18.11
N LEU A 48 0.58 4.37 17.13
CA LEU A 48 -0.31 5.52 17.33
C LEU A 48 -1.61 5.21 16.61
N LEU A 49 -2.44 4.35 17.24
CA LEU A 49 -3.63 3.73 16.67
C LEU A 49 -4.91 4.19 17.39
N PRO A 50 -6.09 4.10 16.76
CA PRO A 50 -7.30 4.67 17.33
C PRO A 50 -7.91 3.75 18.42
N GLU A 51 -7.61 3.99 19.69
CA GLU A 51 -8.28 3.37 20.83
C GLU A 51 -9.58 4.09 21.19
N THR A 52 -9.65 5.40 20.90
CA THR A 52 -10.82 6.24 21.13
C THR A 52 -11.22 7.03 19.89
N GLY A 53 -12.45 7.58 19.88
CA GLY A 53 -12.96 8.40 18.78
C GLY A 53 -13.71 7.62 17.71
N ALA A 54 -13.91 8.25 16.55
CA ALA A 54 -14.76 7.71 15.48
C ALA A 54 -14.22 6.43 14.82
N LEU A 55 -12.90 6.20 14.88
CA LEU A 55 -12.24 5.05 14.29
C LEU A 55 -11.83 3.98 15.32
N ALA A 56 -12.29 4.10 16.58
CA ALA A 56 -11.92 3.19 17.67
C ALA A 56 -12.22 1.69 17.38
N ALA A 57 -13.19 1.41 16.51
CA ALA A 57 -13.51 0.03 16.13
C ALA A 57 -12.39 -0.67 15.38
N PHE A 58 -11.47 0.07 14.75
CA PHE A 58 -10.35 -0.47 13.98
C PHE A 58 -9.06 -0.65 14.80
N GLY A 59 -8.99 -0.03 15.98
CA GLY A 59 -7.80 -0.08 16.86
C GLY A 59 -7.39 -1.50 17.23
N PRO A 60 -8.28 -2.33 17.79
CA PRO A 60 -7.92 -3.65 18.31
C PRO A 60 -7.25 -4.57 17.28
N ALA A 61 -7.73 -4.60 16.03
CA ALA A 61 -7.14 -5.41 14.97
C ALA A 61 -5.76 -4.92 14.55
N ALA A 62 -5.58 -3.60 14.46
CA ALA A 62 -4.29 -3.00 14.13
C ALA A 62 -3.27 -3.22 15.25
N GLU A 63 -3.67 -3.09 16.52
CA GLU A 63 -2.78 -3.38 17.67
C GLU A 63 -2.37 -4.86 17.72
N ALA A 64 -3.33 -5.77 17.57
CA ALA A 64 -3.05 -7.21 17.50
C ALA A 64 -2.08 -7.55 16.36
N ALA A 65 -2.20 -6.87 15.22
CA ALA A 65 -1.31 -7.05 14.09
C ALA A 65 0.12 -6.53 14.37
N ALA A 66 0.27 -5.41 15.06
CA ALA A 66 1.57 -4.93 15.49
C ALA A 66 2.24 -5.89 16.48
N GLU A 67 1.48 -6.43 17.43
CA GLU A 67 1.97 -7.44 18.39
C GLU A 67 2.36 -8.74 17.68
N LEU A 68 1.55 -9.21 16.71
CA LEU A 68 1.84 -10.39 15.90
C LEU A 68 3.13 -10.22 15.10
N ALA A 69 3.33 -9.06 14.47
CA ALA A 69 4.55 -8.75 13.73
C ALA A 69 5.79 -8.77 14.64
N ALA A 70 5.69 -8.14 15.81
CA ALA A 70 6.78 -8.17 16.81
C ALA A 70 7.09 -9.60 17.28
N LEU A 71 6.06 -10.44 17.47
CA LEU A 71 6.22 -11.84 17.82
C LEU A 71 6.98 -12.62 16.73
N ASP A 72 6.64 -12.41 15.45
CA ASP A 72 7.30 -13.06 14.32
C ASP A 72 8.77 -12.63 14.20
N VAL A 73 9.05 -11.33 14.36
CA VAL A 73 10.42 -10.81 14.36
C VAL A 73 11.23 -11.45 15.49
N ASN A 74 10.69 -11.44 16.71
CA ASN A 74 11.38 -11.93 17.89
C ASN A 74 11.62 -13.45 17.85
N ASN A 75 10.73 -14.21 17.21
CA ASN A 75 10.87 -15.66 17.06
C ASN A 75 11.84 -16.08 15.94
N ALA A 76 12.22 -15.17 15.04
CA ALA A 76 13.10 -15.49 13.91
C ALA A 76 14.59 -15.61 14.29
N ASP A 77 14.98 -15.25 15.52
CA ASP A 77 16.35 -15.37 16.07
C ASP A 77 17.44 -14.72 15.17
N THR A 78 17.14 -13.56 14.62
CA THR A 78 18.01 -12.83 13.68
C THR A 78 19.03 -11.90 14.37
N GLY A 79 18.96 -11.79 15.69
CA GLY A 79 19.70 -10.79 16.48
C GLY A 79 19.01 -9.42 16.53
N LEU A 80 17.81 -9.29 15.95
CA LEU A 80 16.94 -8.14 16.10
C LEU A 80 15.78 -8.50 17.02
N THR A 81 15.48 -7.64 17.99
CA THR A 81 14.26 -7.70 18.80
C THR A 81 13.41 -6.45 18.56
N VAL A 82 12.10 -6.62 18.59
CA VAL A 82 11.12 -5.53 18.47
C VAL A 82 10.31 -5.45 19.76
N THR A 83 10.17 -4.24 20.29
CA THR A 83 9.27 -3.92 21.41
C THR A 83 8.21 -2.95 20.93
N ILE A 84 6.93 -3.25 21.20
CA ILE A 84 5.80 -2.38 20.88
C ILE A 84 5.39 -1.57 22.12
N THR A 85 5.15 -0.27 21.91
CA THR A 85 4.52 0.61 22.89
C THR A 85 3.28 1.22 22.27
N ASN A 86 2.08 0.87 22.78
CA ASN A 86 0.80 1.34 22.25
C ASN A 86 0.42 2.71 22.80
N ALA A 87 -0.17 3.56 21.95
CA ALA A 87 -0.68 4.87 22.32
C ALA A 87 -1.89 5.26 21.46
N ASP A 88 -2.91 5.85 22.12
CA ASP A 88 -4.14 6.28 21.47
C ASP A 88 -3.93 7.45 20.50
N SER A 89 -4.34 7.28 19.26
CA SER A 89 -4.38 8.37 18.28
C SER A 89 -5.61 9.27 18.42
N GLY A 90 -6.65 8.82 19.15
CA GLY A 90 -7.92 9.54 19.22
C GLY A 90 -8.52 9.77 17.83
N ASP A 91 -9.12 10.95 17.68
CA ASP A 91 -9.70 11.40 16.41
C ASP A 91 -9.25 12.82 16.02
N ALA A 92 -9.71 13.29 14.85
CA ALA A 92 -9.37 14.62 14.34
C ALA A 92 -9.90 15.78 15.21
N GLY A 93 -10.91 15.54 16.05
CA GLY A 93 -11.52 16.53 16.96
C GLY A 93 -10.76 16.70 18.28
N SER A 94 -9.81 15.81 18.58
CA SER A 94 -9.04 15.83 19.84
C SER A 94 -7.55 16.14 19.60
N ASP A 95 -6.83 16.47 20.68
CA ASP A 95 -5.37 16.62 20.67
C ASP A 95 -4.67 15.38 21.27
N THR A 96 -5.40 14.28 21.42
CA THR A 96 -4.90 13.01 21.97
C THR A 96 -3.64 12.55 21.24
N ALA A 97 -3.67 12.49 19.90
CA ALA A 97 -2.53 12.08 19.11
C ALA A 97 -1.27 12.91 19.36
N VAL A 98 -1.41 14.21 19.55
CA VAL A 98 -0.25 15.10 19.80
C VAL A 98 0.41 14.78 21.14
N ALA A 99 -0.40 14.53 22.17
CA ALA A 99 0.11 14.14 23.49
C ALA A 99 0.72 12.73 23.47
N SER A 100 0.04 11.78 22.82
CA SER A 100 0.50 10.40 22.66
C SER A 100 1.82 10.32 21.89
N ALA A 101 1.92 11.03 20.75
CA ALA A 101 3.16 11.10 19.99
C ALA A 101 4.30 11.72 20.80
N THR A 102 4.03 12.77 21.60
CA THR A 102 5.04 13.33 22.51
C THR A 102 5.54 12.28 23.50
N THR A 103 4.64 11.49 24.09
CA THR A 103 5.02 10.43 25.03
C THR A 103 5.90 9.39 24.36
N LEU A 104 5.50 8.88 23.18
CA LEU A 104 6.28 7.90 22.41
C LEU A 104 7.68 8.43 22.08
N LEU A 105 7.78 9.70 21.66
CA LEU A 105 9.07 10.34 21.36
C LEU A 105 9.94 10.49 22.59
N ASP A 106 9.36 10.82 23.75
CA ASP A 106 10.07 10.93 25.06
C ASP A 106 10.55 9.54 25.53
N GLU A 107 9.86 8.46 25.18
CA GLU A 107 10.25 7.07 25.44
C GLU A 107 11.33 6.56 24.47
N GLY A 108 11.66 7.33 23.44
CA GLY A 108 12.76 7.06 22.53
C GLY A 108 12.44 6.02 21.46
N VAL A 109 11.20 5.93 21.00
CA VAL A 109 10.86 5.06 19.86
C VAL A 109 11.59 5.51 18.59
N SER A 110 11.98 4.55 17.77
CA SER A 110 12.66 4.78 16.48
C SER A 110 11.69 4.87 15.32
N VAL A 111 10.52 4.23 15.46
CA VAL A 111 9.46 4.16 14.47
C VAL A 111 8.12 4.38 15.15
N ILE A 112 7.22 5.11 14.49
CA ILE A 112 5.81 5.22 14.87
C ILE A 112 4.96 4.64 13.75
N VAL A 113 4.21 3.58 14.05
CA VAL A 113 3.20 2.99 13.15
C VAL A 113 1.85 3.64 13.41
N GLY A 114 1.33 4.30 12.40
CA GLY A 114 0.11 5.12 12.50
C GLY A 114 0.38 6.63 12.34
N PRO A 115 -0.65 7.48 12.53
CA PRO A 115 -2.06 7.16 12.68
C PRO A 115 -2.73 6.60 11.40
N VAL A 116 -3.92 5.99 11.57
CA VAL A 116 -4.76 5.54 10.44
C VAL A 116 -5.41 6.73 9.72
N SER A 117 -5.85 7.74 10.47
CA SER A 117 -6.57 8.90 9.93
C SER A 117 -5.63 9.95 9.33
N ASP A 118 -5.90 10.37 8.07
CA ASP A 118 -5.19 11.47 7.41
C ASP A 118 -5.15 12.75 8.25
N ASN A 119 -6.30 13.13 8.81
CA ASN A 119 -6.42 14.37 9.59
C ASN A 119 -5.65 14.30 10.92
N VAL A 120 -5.53 13.12 11.50
CA VAL A 120 -4.74 12.92 12.72
C VAL A 120 -3.26 12.90 12.38
N SER A 121 -2.85 12.21 11.31
CA SER A 121 -1.45 12.20 10.85
C SER A 121 -0.90 13.59 10.56
N ARG A 122 -1.71 14.47 9.94
CA ARG A 122 -1.30 15.88 9.71
C ARG A 122 -0.99 16.65 10.99
N LYS A 123 -1.59 16.29 12.13
CA LYS A 123 -1.33 16.95 13.42
C LYS A 123 0.02 16.57 14.02
N VAL A 124 0.50 15.35 13.73
CA VAL A 124 1.68 14.78 14.42
C VAL A 124 2.92 14.66 13.53
N LEU A 125 2.77 14.68 12.19
CA LEU A 125 3.86 14.48 11.24
C LEU A 125 5.07 15.38 11.52
N ASP A 126 4.84 16.67 11.67
CA ASP A 126 5.91 17.65 11.90
C ASP A 126 6.75 17.35 13.15
N GLN A 127 6.13 16.93 14.26
CA GLN A 127 6.87 16.64 15.49
C GLN A 127 7.65 15.32 15.39
N ILE A 128 7.10 14.31 14.72
CA ILE A 128 7.73 13.01 14.49
C ILE A 128 8.96 13.20 13.59
N VAL A 129 8.79 13.89 12.45
CA VAL A 129 9.88 14.19 11.52
C VAL A 129 11.01 15.01 12.18
N LYS A 130 10.67 16.01 13.00
CA LYS A 130 11.68 16.81 13.73
C LYS A 130 12.48 15.99 14.75
N ALA A 131 11.90 14.93 15.29
CA ALA A 131 12.59 14.01 16.19
C ALA A 131 13.50 13.01 15.46
N GLY A 132 13.45 12.95 14.11
CA GLY A 132 14.19 11.98 13.31
C GLY A 132 13.62 10.57 13.37
N VAL A 133 12.35 10.44 13.76
CA VAL A 133 11.63 9.17 13.90
C VAL A 133 10.88 8.88 12.61
N VAL A 134 10.85 7.62 12.17
CA VAL A 134 10.09 7.17 11.01
C VAL A 134 8.61 7.08 11.38
N GLN A 135 7.74 7.62 10.54
CA GLN A 135 6.31 7.38 10.61
C GLN A 135 5.88 6.48 9.46
N ILE A 136 5.19 5.36 9.76
CA ILE A 136 4.61 4.47 8.76
C ILE A 136 3.12 4.38 9.01
N SER A 137 2.30 4.97 8.13
CA SER A 137 0.84 4.93 8.28
C SER A 137 0.24 3.71 7.61
N PRO A 138 -0.57 2.90 8.32
CA PRO A 138 -1.29 1.79 7.72
C PRO A 138 -2.60 2.21 7.05
N GLY A 139 -3.02 3.47 7.16
CA GLY A 139 -4.35 3.89 6.71
C GLY A 139 -4.44 5.22 5.98
N ASN A 140 -3.35 5.99 5.86
CA ASN A 140 -3.41 7.27 5.16
C ASN A 140 -3.46 7.08 3.64
N THR A 141 -4.45 7.70 3.02
CA THR A 141 -4.68 7.61 1.57
C THR A 141 -4.53 8.94 0.84
N ALA A 142 -4.56 10.07 1.54
CA ALA A 142 -4.52 11.40 0.94
C ALA A 142 -3.22 11.66 0.17
N THR A 143 -3.33 12.34 -0.98
CA THR A 143 -2.20 12.58 -1.90
C THR A 143 -1.27 13.70 -1.48
N ASP A 144 -1.63 14.52 -0.50
CA ASP A 144 -0.77 15.56 0.04
C ASP A 144 0.43 14.98 0.83
N PHE A 145 0.29 13.78 1.38
CA PHE A 145 1.40 13.08 2.03
C PHE A 145 2.54 12.74 1.07
N THR A 146 2.25 12.41 -0.19
CA THR A 146 3.25 12.18 -1.24
C THR A 146 4.20 13.37 -1.42
N ARG A 147 3.78 14.58 -1.03
CA ARG A 147 4.54 15.82 -1.20
C ARG A 147 4.83 16.51 0.12
N ALA A 148 4.68 15.81 1.23
CA ALA A 148 4.97 16.35 2.54
C ALA A 148 6.45 16.71 2.67
N ALA A 149 6.75 17.73 3.44
CA ALA A 149 8.14 18.10 3.77
C ALA A 149 8.61 17.27 4.97
N ASP A 150 8.79 15.97 4.75
CA ASP A 150 9.00 14.95 5.77
C ASP A 150 10.43 14.43 5.89
N ASN A 151 11.38 14.97 5.11
CA ASN A 151 12.78 14.51 5.06
C ASN A 151 12.91 13.00 4.77
N HIS A 152 11.96 12.41 4.03
CA HIS A 152 11.85 10.97 3.75
C HIS A 152 11.66 10.11 5.01
N LEU A 153 11.01 10.64 6.05
CA LEU A 153 10.69 9.93 7.27
C LEU A 153 9.21 9.49 7.34
N TYR A 154 8.37 9.93 6.39
CA TYR A 154 6.99 9.48 6.28
C TYR A 154 6.86 8.41 5.19
N TRP A 155 6.18 7.33 5.54
CA TRP A 155 5.89 6.17 4.69
C TRP A 155 4.46 5.71 4.94
N ARG A 156 3.90 4.94 4.03
CA ARG A 156 2.58 4.31 4.25
C ARG A 156 2.48 2.96 3.57
N THR A 157 1.85 2.01 4.24
CA THR A 157 1.52 0.69 3.67
C THR A 157 0.17 0.67 2.98
N SER A 158 -0.73 1.62 3.30
CA SER A 158 -1.94 1.86 2.51
C SER A 158 -1.62 2.58 1.21
N PRO A 159 -2.27 2.19 0.09
CA PRO A 159 -2.10 2.88 -1.18
C PRO A 159 -2.67 4.30 -1.14
N SER A 160 -2.05 5.18 -1.93
CA SER A 160 -2.64 6.48 -2.21
C SER A 160 -3.98 6.31 -2.94
N CYS A 161 -4.96 7.13 -2.59
CA CYS A 161 -6.24 7.16 -3.29
C CYS A 161 -6.13 7.51 -4.79
N ALA A 162 -4.99 8.05 -5.22
CA ALA A 162 -4.71 8.20 -6.63
C ALA A 162 -4.59 6.85 -7.35
N LEU A 163 -4.05 5.80 -6.70
CA LEU A 163 -3.99 4.45 -7.26
C LEU A 163 -5.39 3.85 -7.41
N GLU A 164 -6.27 4.07 -6.43
CA GLU A 164 -7.66 3.64 -6.51
C GLU A 164 -8.40 4.36 -7.66
N GLY A 165 -8.22 5.68 -7.78
CA GLY A 165 -8.77 6.46 -8.89
C GLY A 165 -8.27 5.98 -10.25
N ASP A 166 -6.97 5.68 -10.37
CA ASP A 166 -6.38 5.16 -11.61
C ASP A 166 -6.97 3.77 -11.96
N ALA A 167 -7.11 2.88 -10.99
CA ALA A 167 -7.70 1.55 -11.20
C ALA A 167 -9.17 1.65 -11.64
N MET A 168 -9.99 2.46 -10.96
CA MET A 168 -11.38 2.66 -11.32
C MET A 168 -11.54 3.31 -12.70
N GLY A 169 -10.69 4.30 -13.03
CA GLY A 169 -10.73 4.94 -14.35
C GLY A 169 -10.43 3.96 -15.49
N ARG A 170 -9.52 3.00 -15.29
CA ARG A 170 -9.28 1.90 -16.23
C ARG A 170 -10.48 0.96 -16.30
N GLN A 171 -11.02 0.53 -15.16
CA GLN A 171 -12.17 -0.37 -15.09
C GLN A 171 -13.38 0.18 -15.86
N ILE A 172 -13.72 1.46 -15.66
CA ILE A 172 -14.84 2.11 -16.38
C ILE A 172 -14.62 2.07 -17.89
N ALA A 173 -13.39 2.26 -18.36
CA ALA A 173 -13.08 2.18 -19.79
C ALA A 173 -13.11 0.74 -20.31
N GLU A 174 -12.64 -0.24 -19.54
CA GLU A 174 -12.69 -1.67 -19.87
C GLU A 174 -14.13 -2.19 -19.96
N ASP A 175 -15.03 -1.67 -19.13
CA ASP A 175 -16.48 -1.95 -19.19
C ASP A 175 -17.15 -1.30 -20.42
N GLY A 176 -16.42 -0.49 -21.19
CA GLY A 176 -16.83 0.02 -22.49
C GLY A 176 -17.42 1.43 -22.50
N ALA A 177 -17.43 2.12 -21.37
CA ALA A 177 -17.86 3.51 -21.34
C ALA A 177 -16.87 4.42 -22.08
N THR A 178 -17.37 5.38 -22.84
CA THR A 178 -16.56 6.40 -23.54
C THR A 178 -16.81 7.81 -23.01
N THR A 179 -17.86 8.00 -22.22
CA THR A 179 -18.18 9.27 -21.55
C THR A 179 -18.51 9.03 -20.08
N LEU A 180 -17.95 9.84 -19.20
CA LEU A 180 -18.03 9.69 -17.74
C LEU A 180 -18.52 10.99 -17.09
N GLY A 181 -19.44 10.84 -16.13
CA GLY A 181 -19.79 11.88 -15.18
C GLY A 181 -19.24 11.56 -13.80
N ILE A 182 -18.70 12.53 -13.10
CA ILE A 182 -18.10 12.36 -11.76
C ILE A 182 -18.90 13.19 -10.75
N ILE A 183 -19.35 12.55 -9.68
CA ILE A 183 -19.92 13.21 -8.49
C ILE A 183 -18.94 12.95 -7.35
N TYR A 184 -18.33 13.97 -6.78
CA TYR A 184 -17.27 13.78 -5.80
C TYR A 184 -17.44 14.64 -4.54
N GLN A 185 -17.04 14.07 -3.40
CA GLN A 185 -17.05 14.74 -2.11
C GLN A 185 -15.84 15.67 -2.00
N THR A 186 -16.12 16.96 -1.72
CA THR A 186 -15.06 17.95 -1.44
C THR A 186 -14.24 17.54 -0.21
N GLY A 187 -12.93 17.68 -0.31
CA GLY A 187 -11.99 17.32 0.75
C GLY A 187 -11.78 15.83 0.98
N TYR A 188 -12.45 14.95 0.22
CA TYR A 188 -12.16 13.51 0.23
C TYR A 188 -11.16 13.16 -0.86
N CYS A 189 -9.92 12.87 -0.48
CA CYS A 189 -8.85 12.58 -1.44
C CYS A 189 -8.73 13.58 -2.61
N GLU A 190 -9.16 14.81 -2.43
CA GLU A 190 -9.15 15.85 -3.46
C GLU A 190 -7.82 16.62 -3.44
N PRO A 191 -7.21 16.91 -4.59
CA PRO A 191 -7.71 16.58 -5.95
C PRO A 191 -7.35 15.15 -6.43
N GLY A 192 -6.55 14.40 -5.70
CA GLY A 192 -5.84 13.20 -6.12
C GLY A 192 -6.71 12.13 -6.79
N LEU A 193 -7.81 11.69 -6.14
CA LEU A 193 -8.61 10.60 -6.67
C LEU A 193 -9.40 11.00 -7.94
N PRO A 194 -10.17 12.10 -7.96
CA PRO A 194 -10.88 12.52 -9.17
C PRO A 194 -9.95 12.81 -10.34
N GLU A 195 -8.77 13.43 -10.08
CA GLU A 195 -7.79 13.70 -11.13
C GLU A 195 -7.17 12.42 -11.70
N ALA A 196 -6.78 11.45 -10.84
CA ALA A 196 -6.19 10.19 -11.27
C ALA A 196 -7.20 9.36 -12.08
N LEU A 197 -8.45 9.29 -11.62
CA LEU A 197 -9.55 8.62 -12.30
C LEU A 197 -9.79 9.23 -13.68
N SER A 198 -9.91 10.56 -13.76
CA SER A 198 -10.10 11.29 -15.01
C SER A 198 -8.92 11.08 -15.98
N ALA A 199 -7.70 11.10 -15.45
CA ALA A 199 -6.49 10.87 -16.25
C ALA A 199 -6.42 9.44 -16.79
N ALA A 200 -6.72 8.43 -15.96
CA ALA A 200 -6.72 7.03 -16.38
C ALA A 200 -7.80 6.74 -17.43
N PHE A 201 -9.02 7.22 -17.19
CA PHE A 201 -10.10 7.12 -18.15
C PHE A 201 -9.76 7.81 -19.49
N GLY A 202 -9.15 9.01 -19.43
CA GLY A 202 -8.70 9.76 -20.60
C GLY A 202 -7.57 9.04 -21.37
N ARG A 203 -6.61 8.41 -20.68
CA ARG A 203 -5.56 7.59 -21.33
C ARG A 203 -6.13 6.40 -22.09
N ALA A 204 -7.24 5.83 -21.60
CA ALA A 204 -7.97 4.76 -22.28
C ALA A 204 -8.87 5.25 -23.43
N GLY A 205 -8.89 6.55 -23.72
CA GLY A 205 -9.68 7.14 -24.80
C GLY A 205 -11.07 7.65 -24.39
N GLY A 206 -11.40 7.59 -23.11
CA GLY A 206 -12.64 8.11 -22.55
C GLY A 206 -12.60 9.63 -22.35
N LYS A 207 -13.76 10.23 -22.12
CA LYS A 207 -13.92 11.67 -21.87
C LYS A 207 -14.80 11.91 -20.66
N VAL A 208 -14.30 12.63 -19.67
CA VAL A 208 -15.13 13.20 -18.60
C VAL A 208 -15.94 14.36 -19.19
N VAL A 209 -17.27 14.27 -19.08
CA VAL A 209 -18.20 15.23 -19.67
C VAL A 209 -18.82 16.16 -18.65
N ALA A 210 -18.88 15.74 -17.37
CA ALA A 210 -19.39 16.57 -16.26
C ALA A 210 -18.71 16.17 -14.95
N GLU A 211 -18.54 17.16 -14.08
CA GLU A 211 -18.08 16.99 -12.70
C GLU A 211 -18.98 17.81 -11.77
N ALA A 212 -19.38 17.24 -10.64
CA ALA A 212 -20.23 17.90 -9.68
C ALA A 212 -19.75 17.62 -8.24
N PRO A 213 -19.17 18.64 -7.55
CA PRO A 213 -18.77 18.50 -6.17
C PRO A 213 -19.96 18.50 -5.21
N TYR A 214 -19.80 17.83 -4.06
CA TYR A 214 -20.73 17.90 -2.93
C TYR A 214 -19.98 17.95 -1.60
N ASP A 215 -20.62 18.52 -0.57
CA ASP A 215 -20.03 18.61 0.76
C ASP A 215 -20.27 17.32 1.57
N SER A 216 -19.33 16.98 2.46
CA SER A 216 -19.46 15.84 3.37
C SER A 216 -20.78 15.93 4.16
N GLY A 217 -21.49 14.79 4.27
CA GLY A 217 -22.76 14.70 4.97
C GLY A 217 -23.96 15.26 4.20
N ALA A 218 -23.83 15.57 2.91
CA ALA A 218 -24.98 15.94 2.08
C ALA A 218 -26.02 14.83 2.06
N ALA A 219 -27.24 15.14 2.48
CA ALA A 219 -28.35 14.17 2.56
C ALA A 219 -29.08 13.96 1.23
N ASP A 220 -28.89 14.85 0.26
CA ASP A 220 -29.52 14.80 -1.07
C ASP A 220 -28.55 15.34 -2.13
N LEU A 221 -28.31 14.54 -3.16
CA LEU A 221 -27.46 14.89 -4.30
C LEU A 221 -28.25 15.12 -5.60
N SER A 222 -29.53 15.45 -5.52
CA SER A 222 -30.39 15.66 -6.70
C SER A 222 -29.83 16.73 -7.65
N ALA A 223 -29.25 17.81 -7.12
CA ALA A 223 -28.66 18.87 -7.93
C ALA A 223 -27.40 18.41 -8.67
N GLN A 224 -26.52 17.67 -8.00
CA GLN A 224 -25.30 17.12 -8.57
C GLN A 224 -25.63 16.07 -9.65
N VAL A 225 -26.56 15.17 -9.34
CA VAL A 225 -27.07 14.18 -10.30
C VAL A 225 -27.67 14.86 -11.53
N ALA A 226 -28.53 15.88 -11.35
CA ALA A 226 -29.10 16.62 -12.47
C ALA A 226 -28.03 17.29 -13.35
N THR A 227 -27.00 17.87 -12.71
CA THR A 227 -25.88 18.50 -13.42
C THR A 227 -25.12 17.49 -14.27
N VAL A 228 -24.80 16.33 -13.70
CA VAL A 228 -24.05 15.28 -14.41
C VAL A 228 -24.88 14.67 -15.52
N LEU A 229 -26.14 14.32 -15.25
CA LEU A 229 -27.00 13.67 -16.26
C LEU A 229 -27.42 14.61 -17.40
N ALA A 230 -27.33 15.94 -17.25
CA ALA A 230 -27.57 16.88 -18.34
C ALA A 230 -26.62 16.66 -19.52
N GLU A 231 -25.39 16.21 -19.26
CA GLU A 231 -24.38 15.91 -20.29
C GLU A 231 -24.48 14.48 -20.84
N LYS A 232 -25.42 13.67 -20.36
CA LYS A 232 -25.73 12.30 -20.80
C LYS A 232 -24.50 11.38 -20.83
N PRO A 233 -23.78 11.24 -19.71
CA PRO A 233 -22.66 10.32 -19.63
C PRO A 233 -23.16 8.86 -19.79
N GLN A 234 -22.29 7.99 -20.32
CA GLN A 234 -22.54 6.55 -20.38
C GLN A 234 -22.31 5.89 -19.00
N ALA A 235 -21.37 6.43 -18.22
CA ALA A 235 -21.10 5.98 -16.87
C ALA A 235 -21.14 7.16 -15.88
N VAL A 236 -21.54 6.88 -14.65
CA VAL A 236 -21.45 7.83 -13.52
C VAL A 236 -20.66 7.20 -12.40
N VAL A 237 -19.66 7.90 -11.89
CA VAL A 237 -18.93 7.52 -10.69
C VAL A 237 -19.26 8.46 -9.54
N VAL A 238 -19.50 7.88 -8.35
CA VAL A 238 -19.69 8.60 -7.08
C VAL A 238 -18.48 8.34 -6.20
N VAL A 239 -17.76 9.41 -5.87
CA VAL A 239 -16.54 9.40 -5.06
C VAL A 239 -16.83 9.94 -3.67
N GLY A 240 -16.44 9.19 -2.64
CA GLY A 240 -16.66 9.56 -1.22
C GLY A 240 -17.77 8.74 -0.57
N GLY A 241 -18.41 9.25 0.48
CA GLY A 241 -19.31 8.50 1.36
C GLY A 241 -20.80 8.72 1.13
N SER A 242 -21.30 8.95 -0.08
CA SER A 242 -22.69 9.38 -0.31
C SER A 242 -23.50 8.50 -1.28
N ALA A 243 -23.25 7.19 -1.31
CA ALA A 243 -24.10 6.27 -2.08
C ALA A 243 -25.60 6.43 -1.72
N PRO A 244 -26.02 6.42 -0.44
CA PRO A 244 -27.43 6.59 -0.08
C PRO A 244 -28.07 7.91 -0.55
N ALA A 245 -27.30 9.00 -0.64
CA ALA A 245 -27.80 10.30 -1.09
C ALA A 245 -27.83 10.44 -2.62
N SER A 246 -26.97 9.71 -3.35
CA SER A 246 -26.86 9.76 -4.81
C SER A 246 -27.83 8.80 -5.52
N VAL A 247 -28.10 7.64 -4.95
CA VAL A 247 -28.87 6.57 -5.60
C VAL A 247 -30.33 6.94 -5.82
N PRO A 248 -31.10 7.54 -4.85
CA PRO A 248 -32.49 7.88 -5.10
C PRO A 248 -32.71 8.80 -6.32
N PRO A 249 -31.96 9.91 -6.52
CA PRO A 249 -32.11 10.74 -7.70
C PRO A 249 -31.64 10.06 -9.00
N LEU A 250 -30.61 9.20 -8.96
CA LEU A 250 -30.19 8.39 -10.12
C LEU A 250 -31.28 7.39 -10.53
N ALA A 251 -31.87 6.69 -9.56
CA ALA A 251 -32.96 5.75 -9.80
C ALA A 251 -34.23 6.47 -10.32
N ALA A 252 -34.56 7.67 -9.80
CA ALA A 252 -35.64 8.49 -10.30
C ALA A 252 -35.43 8.92 -11.75
N ALA A 253 -34.17 9.13 -12.16
CA ALA A 253 -33.78 9.40 -13.55
C ALA A 253 -33.73 8.13 -14.42
N LYS A 254 -33.98 6.95 -13.82
CA LYS A 254 -33.90 5.63 -14.48
C LYS A 254 -32.47 5.33 -15.00
N TYR A 255 -31.47 5.79 -14.30
CA TYR A 255 -30.09 5.44 -14.60
C TYR A 255 -29.84 3.97 -14.29
N ASP A 256 -29.16 3.24 -15.17
CA ASP A 256 -28.93 1.81 -14.99
C ASP A 256 -27.84 1.60 -13.92
N GLY A 257 -28.07 0.68 -13.00
CA GLY A 257 -27.08 0.37 -11.97
C GLY A 257 -25.78 -0.20 -12.54
N SER A 258 -25.83 -0.89 -13.68
CA SER A 258 -24.62 -1.42 -14.34
C SER A 258 -23.69 -0.34 -14.88
N ASP A 259 -24.15 0.89 -15.06
CA ASP A 259 -23.38 2.04 -15.50
C ASP A 259 -22.96 2.94 -14.33
N LEU A 260 -23.19 2.48 -13.08
CA LEU A 260 -22.89 3.19 -11.85
C LEU A 260 -21.65 2.63 -11.16
N TYR A 261 -20.78 3.52 -10.70
CA TYR A 261 -19.54 3.17 -10.03
C TYR A 261 -19.41 3.90 -8.69
N PHE A 262 -18.86 3.21 -7.69
CA PHE A 262 -18.60 3.76 -6.36
C PHE A 262 -17.13 3.64 -5.99
N VAL A 263 -16.56 4.69 -5.42
CA VAL A 263 -15.15 4.75 -5.03
C VAL A 263 -15.02 5.33 -3.63
N GLY A 264 -14.15 4.73 -2.81
CA GLY A 264 -13.88 5.18 -1.46
C GLY A 264 -14.97 4.76 -0.48
N LEU A 265 -15.39 5.67 0.40
CA LEU A 265 -16.32 5.37 1.50
C LEU A 265 -17.76 5.02 1.06
N SER A 266 -18.05 5.04 -0.25
CA SER A 266 -19.37 4.65 -0.78
C SER A 266 -19.60 3.15 -0.87
N ILE A 267 -18.55 2.32 -0.69
CA ILE A 267 -18.70 0.87 -0.66
C ILE A 267 -19.12 0.41 0.74
N ALA A 268 -20.30 -0.14 0.86
CA ALA A 268 -20.88 -0.70 2.08
C ALA A 268 -22.02 -1.65 1.75
N ASP A 269 -22.47 -2.45 2.72
CA ASP A 269 -23.76 -3.11 2.64
C ASP A 269 -24.88 -2.08 2.70
N HIS A 270 -25.55 -1.86 1.57
CA HIS A 270 -26.64 -0.92 1.40
C HIS A 270 -28.04 -1.56 1.45
N SER A 271 -28.13 -2.78 1.95
CA SER A 271 -29.41 -3.51 2.00
C SER A 271 -30.47 -2.82 2.85
N ALA A 272 -30.04 -2.02 3.86
CA ALA A 272 -30.93 -1.27 4.75
C ALA A 272 -31.23 0.16 4.26
N ASP A 273 -30.33 0.78 3.48
CA ASP A 273 -30.34 2.21 3.20
C ASP A 273 -30.85 2.56 1.79
N ILE A 274 -30.76 1.60 0.86
CA ILE A 274 -31.07 1.79 -0.55
C ILE A 274 -32.16 0.78 -0.95
N PRO A 275 -33.20 1.19 -1.72
CA PRO A 275 -34.23 0.24 -2.20
C PRO A 275 -33.61 -0.95 -2.94
N ALA A 276 -34.08 -2.16 -2.63
CA ALA A 276 -33.55 -3.38 -3.22
C ALA A 276 -33.53 -3.31 -4.75
N GLY A 277 -32.42 -3.69 -5.34
CA GLY A 277 -32.20 -3.72 -6.78
C GLY A 277 -31.83 -2.37 -7.42
N ALA A 278 -31.80 -1.26 -6.66
CA ALA A 278 -31.53 0.07 -7.22
C ALA A 278 -30.08 0.27 -7.70
N ILE A 279 -29.16 -0.53 -7.19
CA ILE A 279 -27.74 -0.51 -7.57
C ILE A 279 -27.25 -1.85 -8.10
N THR A 280 -28.18 -2.74 -8.53
CA THR A 280 -27.82 -4.03 -9.10
C THR A 280 -26.89 -3.85 -10.29
N GLY A 281 -25.73 -4.52 -10.24
CA GLY A 281 -24.72 -4.45 -11.28
C GLY A 281 -23.72 -3.30 -11.12
N ALA A 282 -23.93 -2.38 -10.17
CA ALA A 282 -22.96 -1.31 -9.90
C ALA A 282 -21.61 -1.89 -9.49
N THR A 283 -20.52 -1.30 -9.99
CA THR A 283 -19.16 -1.69 -9.66
C THR A 283 -18.61 -0.75 -8.59
N ALA A 284 -17.86 -1.30 -7.63
CA ALA A 284 -17.18 -0.51 -6.61
C ALA A 284 -15.72 -0.94 -6.46
N SER A 285 -14.86 -0.05 -5.98
CA SER A 285 -13.48 -0.36 -5.65
C SER A 285 -13.21 -0.21 -4.16
N MET A 286 -12.33 -1.06 -3.63
CA MET A 286 -11.80 -0.94 -2.29
C MET A 286 -10.33 -1.36 -2.29
N PRO A 287 -9.43 -0.53 -1.74
CA PRO A 287 -8.04 -0.94 -1.56
C PRO A 287 -7.92 -2.15 -0.61
N GLY A 288 -6.95 -3.02 -0.88
CA GLY A 288 -6.58 -4.15 -0.05
C GLY A 288 -6.90 -5.51 -0.68
N LEU A 289 -6.30 -6.53 -0.08
CA LEU A 289 -6.60 -7.92 -0.39
C LEU A 289 -7.97 -8.31 0.19
N ASP A 290 -8.56 -9.36 -0.38
CA ASP A 290 -9.72 -9.99 0.24
C ASP A 290 -9.26 -10.72 1.51
N ILE A 291 -9.64 -10.18 2.66
CA ILE A 291 -9.27 -10.73 3.97
C ILE A 291 -9.71 -12.19 4.13
N SER A 292 -10.79 -12.61 3.43
CA SER A 292 -11.24 -13.99 3.43
C SER A 292 -10.25 -14.97 2.78
N THR A 293 -9.28 -14.47 2.02
CA THR A 293 -8.18 -15.28 1.45
C THR A 293 -6.98 -15.39 2.39
N LEU A 294 -7.02 -14.70 3.52
CA LEU A 294 -5.96 -14.62 4.53
C LEU A 294 -6.31 -15.40 5.81
N ASP A 295 -6.98 -16.56 5.67
CA ASP A 295 -7.45 -17.38 6.81
C ASP A 295 -6.33 -17.66 7.84
N ASP A 296 -5.12 -17.97 7.38
CA ASP A 296 -3.99 -18.24 8.28
C ASP A 296 -3.59 -16.99 9.07
N PHE A 297 -3.53 -15.83 8.42
CA PHE A 297 -3.22 -14.55 9.05
C PHE A 297 -4.32 -14.14 10.05
N THR A 298 -5.60 -14.24 9.67
CA THR A 298 -6.72 -13.89 10.55
C THR A 298 -6.82 -14.83 11.76
N ASN A 299 -6.56 -16.13 11.58
CA ASN A 299 -6.50 -17.07 12.69
C ASN A 299 -5.37 -16.73 13.69
N ARG A 300 -4.22 -16.32 13.20
CA ARG A 300 -3.10 -15.87 14.04
C ARG A 300 -3.41 -14.58 14.80
N LEU A 301 -4.17 -13.66 14.20
CA LEU A 301 -4.68 -12.47 14.90
C LEU A 301 -5.66 -12.84 16.01
N LEU A 302 -6.54 -13.82 15.75
CA LEU A 302 -7.48 -14.35 16.75
C LEU A 302 -6.77 -15.11 17.90
N ASP A 303 -5.56 -15.61 17.68
CA ASP A 303 -4.72 -16.16 18.76
C ASP A 303 -4.16 -15.06 19.67
N ILE A 304 -3.98 -13.84 19.15
CA ILE A 304 -3.58 -12.64 19.93
C ILE A 304 -4.80 -12.04 20.65
N ASP A 305 -5.87 -11.74 19.91
CA ASP A 305 -7.13 -11.25 20.46
C ASP A 305 -8.35 -12.02 19.91
N PRO A 306 -8.90 -12.97 20.68
CA PRO A 306 -10.08 -13.75 20.28
C PRO A 306 -11.38 -12.94 20.15
N ALA A 307 -11.40 -11.68 20.54
CA ALA A 307 -12.59 -10.81 20.46
C ALA A 307 -12.70 -10.08 19.12
N LEU A 308 -11.71 -10.17 18.25
CA LEU A 308 -11.71 -9.49 16.95
C LEU A 308 -12.87 -9.98 16.06
N THR A 309 -13.56 -9.02 15.47
CA THR A 309 -14.63 -9.25 14.49
C THR A 309 -14.44 -8.44 13.22
N ASP A 310 -13.56 -7.45 13.24
CA ASP A 310 -13.13 -6.61 12.14
C ASP A 310 -11.61 -6.73 12.05
N PHE A 311 -11.07 -6.85 10.85
CA PHE A 311 -9.64 -7.00 10.58
C PHE A 311 -9.09 -5.84 9.74
N SER A 312 -9.85 -4.76 9.60
CA SER A 312 -9.44 -3.57 8.85
C SER A 312 -8.11 -3.02 9.37
N TYR A 313 -7.23 -2.67 8.46
CA TYR A 313 -5.88 -2.16 8.73
C TYR A 313 -4.91 -3.12 9.41
N ALA A 314 -5.31 -4.35 9.70
CA ALA A 314 -4.44 -5.32 10.36
C ALA A 314 -3.26 -5.73 9.45
N ALA A 315 -3.52 -6.05 8.19
CA ALA A 315 -2.49 -6.46 7.25
C ALA A 315 -1.47 -5.34 7.01
N GLU A 316 -1.94 -4.12 6.79
CA GLU A 316 -1.11 -2.94 6.56
C GLU A 316 -0.29 -2.57 7.81
N THR A 317 -0.85 -2.77 9.01
CA THR A 317 -0.14 -2.51 10.28
C THR A 317 0.94 -3.56 10.53
N TYR A 318 0.64 -4.83 10.28
CA TYR A 318 1.62 -5.91 10.36
C TYR A 318 2.80 -5.64 9.44
N ASP A 319 2.54 -5.31 8.17
CA ASP A 319 3.58 -5.04 7.19
C ASP A 319 4.39 -3.78 7.52
N ALA A 320 3.78 -2.76 8.11
CA ALA A 320 4.49 -1.57 8.58
C ALA A 320 5.55 -1.90 9.62
N VAL A 321 5.24 -2.77 10.60
CA VAL A 321 6.19 -3.23 11.62
C VAL A 321 7.27 -4.12 11.01
N VAL A 322 6.89 -5.08 10.16
CA VAL A 322 7.83 -6.00 9.50
C VAL A 322 8.79 -5.25 8.60
N LEU A 323 8.32 -4.30 7.79
CA LEU A 323 9.17 -3.47 6.92
C LEU A 323 10.14 -2.61 7.74
N ALA A 324 9.69 -2.02 8.85
CA ALA A 324 10.58 -1.29 9.75
C ALA A 324 11.67 -2.19 10.34
N ALA A 325 11.33 -3.42 10.74
CA ALA A 325 12.25 -4.41 11.25
C ALA A 325 13.26 -4.88 10.18
N LEU A 326 12.80 -5.19 8.97
CA LEU A 326 13.67 -5.56 7.85
C LEU A 326 14.60 -4.41 7.45
N ALA A 327 14.10 -3.18 7.44
CA ALA A 327 14.90 -1.98 7.17
C ALA A 327 15.96 -1.73 8.24
N SER A 328 15.61 -1.92 9.52
CA SER A 328 16.57 -1.88 10.64
C SER A 328 17.66 -2.94 10.49
N LEU A 329 17.27 -4.18 10.15
CA LEU A 329 18.20 -5.28 9.90
C LEU A 329 19.12 -4.99 8.71
N ALA A 330 18.59 -4.44 7.61
CA ALA A 330 19.34 -4.07 6.41
C ALA A 330 20.29 -2.87 6.67
N ALA A 331 19.87 -1.90 7.49
CA ALA A 331 20.67 -0.78 7.92
C ALA A 331 21.73 -1.17 8.99
N ASN A 332 21.54 -2.29 9.66
CA ASN A 332 22.26 -2.68 10.87
C ASN A 332 22.23 -1.55 11.93
N SER A 333 21.06 -0.92 12.10
CA SER A 333 20.83 0.26 12.92
C SER A 333 19.37 0.33 13.38
N THR A 334 19.16 0.96 14.53
CA THR A 334 17.81 1.30 15.03
C THR A 334 17.52 2.80 14.95
N GLU A 335 18.38 3.58 14.33
CA GLU A 335 18.17 5.01 14.12
C GLU A 335 17.15 5.25 13.01
N GLY A 336 16.12 6.09 13.25
CA GLY A 336 15.00 6.28 12.32
C GLY A 336 15.45 6.70 10.91
N VAL A 337 16.41 7.61 10.79
CA VAL A 337 16.94 8.06 9.48
C VAL A 337 17.60 6.91 8.70
N GLU A 338 18.32 6.02 9.39
CA GLU A 338 18.98 4.87 8.77
C GLU A 338 17.95 3.81 8.34
N ILE A 339 16.90 3.61 9.15
CA ILE A 339 15.75 2.74 8.81
C ILE A 339 15.05 3.28 7.57
N ALA A 340 14.69 4.58 7.55
CA ALA A 340 14.04 5.21 6.40
C ALA A 340 14.82 5.00 5.09
N GLY A 341 16.16 5.10 5.17
CA GLY A 341 17.05 4.89 4.04
C GLY A 341 17.01 3.47 3.45
N LYS A 342 16.39 2.50 4.14
CA LYS A 342 16.29 1.09 3.70
C LYS A 342 14.88 0.62 3.38
N LEU A 343 13.83 1.33 3.78
CA LEU A 343 12.44 0.91 3.56
C LEU A 343 12.15 0.62 2.08
N ARG A 344 12.62 1.48 1.18
CA ARG A 344 12.45 1.25 -0.25
C ARG A 344 13.19 0.01 -0.75
N ASP A 345 14.38 -0.27 -0.22
CA ASP A 345 15.19 -1.42 -0.65
C ASP A 345 14.54 -2.73 -0.23
N VAL A 346 14.00 -2.82 0.99
CA VAL A 346 13.43 -4.05 1.53
C VAL A 346 12.02 -4.35 1.03
N SER A 347 11.31 -3.36 0.50
CA SER A 347 9.95 -3.51 -0.08
C SER A 347 9.94 -3.80 -1.57
N GLY A 348 11.10 -4.03 -2.21
CA GLY A 348 11.16 -4.22 -3.67
C GLY A 348 11.12 -2.94 -4.49
N GLY A 349 10.95 -1.76 -3.87
CA GLY A 349 10.84 -0.47 -4.55
C GLY A 349 12.08 -0.04 -5.33
N SER A 350 13.22 -0.70 -5.10
CA SER A 350 14.46 -0.56 -5.88
C SER A 350 14.46 -1.36 -7.19
N GLY A 351 13.42 -2.17 -7.43
CA GLY A 351 13.22 -2.95 -8.65
C GLY A 351 14.05 -4.23 -8.74
N THR A 352 14.72 -4.61 -7.67
CA THR A 352 15.50 -5.87 -7.57
C THR A 352 15.30 -6.45 -6.18
N GLY A 353 15.08 -7.75 -6.09
CA GLY A 353 14.95 -8.44 -4.83
C GLY A 353 14.44 -9.87 -5.01
N GLU A 354 14.75 -10.72 -4.06
CA GLU A 354 14.18 -12.06 -3.97
C GLU A 354 12.87 -11.95 -3.17
N LYS A 355 11.79 -12.48 -3.72
CA LYS A 355 10.46 -12.42 -3.10
C LYS A 355 10.43 -13.19 -1.78
N ALA A 356 9.88 -12.56 -0.76
CA ALA A 356 9.61 -13.16 0.54
C ALA A 356 8.25 -12.66 1.08
N THR A 357 7.49 -13.54 1.70
CA THR A 357 6.13 -13.24 2.20
C THR A 357 6.02 -13.30 3.73
N ASP A 358 7.14 -13.56 4.40
CA ASP A 358 7.24 -13.57 5.86
C ASP A 358 8.57 -12.96 6.32
N PHE A 359 8.60 -12.51 7.57
CA PHE A 359 9.78 -11.85 8.12
C PHE A 359 11.02 -12.77 8.13
N ALA A 360 10.89 -14.03 8.54
CA ALA A 360 12.03 -14.92 8.72
C ALA A 360 12.76 -15.19 7.39
N SER A 361 12.00 -15.47 6.32
CA SER A 361 12.53 -15.65 4.97
C SER A 361 13.19 -14.37 4.45
N ALA A 362 12.52 -13.22 4.62
CA ALA A 362 13.05 -11.92 4.20
C ALA A 362 14.35 -11.55 4.94
N ALA A 363 14.37 -11.75 6.26
CA ALA A 363 15.53 -11.51 7.10
C ALA A 363 16.72 -12.38 6.69
N GLN A 364 16.50 -13.67 6.38
CA GLN A 364 17.57 -14.56 5.92
C GLN A 364 18.18 -14.07 4.62
N ILE A 365 17.39 -13.58 3.66
CA ILE A 365 17.88 -13.00 2.40
C ILE A 365 18.80 -11.81 2.70
N ILE A 366 18.39 -10.92 3.62
CA ILE A 366 19.19 -9.75 4.04
C ILE A 366 20.49 -10.21 4.73
N LEU A 367 20.40 -11.19 5.62
CA LEU A 367 21.56 -11.71 6.35
C LEU A 367 22.58 -12.38 5.44
N ASP A 368 22.14 -12.96 4.33
CA ASP A 368 22.98 -13.52 3.27
C ASP A 368 23.60 -12.45 2.34
N GLY A 369 23.29 -11.16 2.58
CA GLY A 369 23.78 -10.04 1.78
C GLY A 369 23.08 -9.89 0.43
N ARG A 370 21.90 -10.47 0.26
CA ARG A 370 21.08 -10.40 -0.94
C ARG A 370 19.99 -9.32 -0.81
N ALA A 371 19.53 -8.83 -1.95
CA ALA A 371 18.37 -7.91 -1.98
C ALA A 371 17.09 -8.69 -1.80
N VAL A 372 16.19 -8.17 -0.98
CA VAL A 372 14.87 -8.73 -0.70
C VAL A 372 13.78 -7.86 -1.35
N ASP A 373 12.66 -8.49 -1.66
CA ASP A 373 11.41 -7.88 -2.08
C ASP A 373 10.30 -8.51 -1.22
N TYR A 374 9.92 -7.78 -0.17
CA TYR A 374 8.95 -8.27 0.82
C TYR A 374 7.53 -7.92 0.38
N ASP A 375 6.70 -8.93 0.23
CA ASP A 375 5.26 -8.86 -0.03
C ASP A 375 4.51 -9.58 1.10
N GLY A 376 4.05 -8.84 2.09
CA GLY A 376 3.36 -9.42 3.25
C GLY A 376 1.85 -9.61 3.06
N PRO A 377 1.09 -9.76 4.16
CA PRO A 377 -0.36 -9.96 4.10
C PRO A 377 -1.15 -8.79 3.49
N SER A 378 -0.61 -7.56 3.40
CA SER A 378 -1.27 -6.48 2.67
C SER A 378 -1.02 -6.52 1.15
N GLY A 379 -0.14 -7.41 0.68
CA GLY A 379 0.24 -7.58 -0.72
C GLY A 379 1.55 -6.89 -1.08
N GLY A 380 1.81 -6.72 -2.37
CA GLY A 380 2.97 -6.00 -2.87
C GLY A 380 2.89 -4.51 -2.51
N ILE A 381 3.97 -3.97 -1.97
CA ILE A 381 4.06 -2.56 -1.58
C ILE A 381 4.99 -1.79 -2.51
N ALA A 382 6.22 -2.26 -2.68
CA ALA A 382 7.23 -1.67 -3.57
C ALA A 382 7.30 -0.13 -3.45
N PHE A 383 7.73 0.37 -2.31
CA PHE A 383 7.76 1.82 -2.06
C PHE A 383 8.46 2.62 -3.15
N ASP A 384 7.86 3.72 -3.55
CA ASP A 384 8.53 4.71 -4.38
C ASP A 384 9.50 5.59 -3.56
N LYS A 385 10.05 6.62 -4.18
CA LYS A 385 11.01 7.53 -3.52
C LYS A 385 10.34 8.52 -2.56
N GLU A 386 9.04 8.67 -2.66
CA GLU A 386 8.21 9.50 -1.79
C GLU A 386 7.64 8.73 -0.59
N GLY A 387 7.83 7.39 -0.51
CA GLY A 387 7.32 6.54 0.56
C GLY A 387 5.91 6.00 0.33
N ASP A 388 5.42 6.11 -0.90
CA ASP A 388 4.11 5.59 -1.31
C ASP A 388 4.25 4.18 -1.93
N PRO A 389 3.30 3.26 -1.69
CA PRO A 389 3.21 2.02 -2.44
C PRO A 389 3.03 2.29 -3.94
N GLN A 390 3.87 1.67 -4.78
CA GLN A 390 3.72 1.66 -6.25
C GLN A 390 2.80 0.53 -6.72
N GLU A 391 2.81 -0.56 -5.97
CA GLU A 391 1.96 -1.72 -6.16
C GLU A 391 0.90 -1.72 -5.06
N ALA A 392 -0.33 -1.94 -5.44
CA ALA A 392 -1.42 -2.10 -4.50
C ALA A 392 -2.51 -2.94 -5.15
N VAL A 393 -3.10 -3.80 -4.36
CA VAL A 393 -4.31 -4.51 -4.77
C VAL A 393 -5.49 -3.59 -4.55
N ILE A 394 -6.19 -3.26 -5.63
CA ILE A 394 -7.47 -2.54 -5.58
C ILE A 394 -8.54 -3.53 -5.99
N GLY A 395 -9.26 -4.07 -5.02
CA GLY A 395 -10.33 -5.03 -5.27
C GLY A 395 -11.51 -4.38 -6.00
N MET A 396 -12.04 -5.08 -7.00
CA MET A 396 -13.26 -4.70 -7.69
C MET A 396 -14.42 -5.55 -7.21
N TYR A 397 -15.54 -4.89 -6.92
CA TYR A 397 -16.73 -5.51 -6.34
C TYR A 397 -17.95 -5.18 -7.16
N ARG A 398 -18.93 -6.07 -7.15
CA ARG A 398 -20.21 -5.87 -7.84
C ARG A 398 -21.39 -6.04 -6.92
N TYR A 399 -22.33 -5.10 -7.00
CA TYR A 399 -23.55 -5.13 -6.21
C TYR A 399 -24.57 -6.09 -6.77
N GLY A 400 -25.14 -6.92 -5.89
CA GLY A 400 -26.27 -7.82 -6.15
C GLY A 400 -27.63 -7.13 -6.07
N ALA A 401 -28.70 -7.90 -6.30
CA ALA A 401 -30.08 -7.40 -6.23
C ALA A 401 -30.52 -7.06 -4.79
N ASP A 402 -29.81 -7.52 -3.80
CA ASP A 402 -30.00 -7.23 -2.38
C ASP A 402 -29.20 -6.03 -1.88
N ASN A 403 -28.45 -5.35 -2.77
CA ASN A 403 -27.54 -4.26 -2.48
C ASN A 403 -26.36 -4.64 -1.56
N THR A 404 -26.05 -5.92 -1.45
CA THR A 404 -24.77 -6.41 -0.96
C THR A 404 -23.78 -6.53 -2.11
N PHE A 405 -22.50 -6.65 -1.83
CA PHE A 405 -21.47 -6.72 -2.87
C PHE A 405 -20.61 -7.97 -2.73
N THR A 406 -20.05 -8.40 -3.85
CA THR A 406 -19.09 -9.51 -3.93
C THR A 406 -17.91 -9.11 -4.78
N ARG A 407 -16.72 -9.59 -4.45
CA ARG A 407 -15.50 -9.37 -5.23
C ARG A 407 -15.59 -10.08 -6.59
N ILE A 408 -15.06 -9.44 -7.65
CA ILE A 408 -15.17 -9.91 -9.04
C ILE A 408 -13.83 -10.08 -9.75
N ASP A 409 -12.74 -9.67 -9.14
CA ASP A 409 -11.35 -9.82 -9.65
C ASP A 409 -10.54 -10.89 -8.90
#